data_4ea9f25394e6bb3019262219b5c64f0d
#
_entry.id   4ea9f25394e6bb3019262219b5c64f0d
#
_cell.length_a   1.000
_cell.length_b   1.000
_cell.length_c   1.000
_cell.angle_alpha   90.00
_cell.angle_beta   90.00
_cell.angle_gamma   90.00
#
_symmetry.space_group_name_H-M   'P 1'
#
loop_
_entity.id
_entity.type
_entity.pdbx_description
1 polymer ?
#
loop_
_entity_poly.entity_id
_entity_poly.type
_entity_poly.pdbx_seq_one_letter_code
_entity_poly.pdbx_strand_id
1 'polypeptide(L)'
;SRRPMHRFIARMTGLALAAAMVPLAAVAEPCPGNSQALGTERVLEVDARNTPRIGRKHFPNTLPLAHKELVLTFDDGPWPGTTPKVLDALKRECVRATFFLLGRNAKAQPALARRALAEGHSIGHHTFAHPQLDHMALAKAEAEIDRGIEADEVALYGQRRSNPTTPFFRFPGFASNRALLERLSQRGLVVFGADVWASDWDPMSPEQELRLILARIEQVGRGIVLFHDSKAQTAKMLPAFLRELKRRGYRIVHVVPAASRGTLN
;
A
#
# COMPACT_ATOMS: atom_id res chain seq x y z
N SER A 1 -55.99 -29.53 -60.44
CA SER A 1 -54.72 -30.00 -59.92
C SER A 1 -53.78 -28.81 -59.77
N ARG A 2 -53.72 -28.29 -58.51
CA ARG A 2 -52.81 -27.15 -58.15
C ARG A 2 -51.67 -27.72 -57.32
N ARG A 3 -50.41 -27.56 -57.79
CA ARG A 3 -49.21 -27.87 -57.05
C ARG A 3 -48.86 -26.78 -56.04
N PRO A 4 -48.43 -27.05 -54.80
CA PRO A 4 -47.95 -26.02 -53.90
C PRO A 4 -46.49 -25.66 -54.16
N MET A 5 -46.19 -24.38 -54.11
CA MET A 5 -44.91 -23.77 -54.29
C MET A 5 -44.16 -23.73 -52.93
N HIS A 6 -43.07 -24.49 -52.79
CA HIS A 6 -42.21 -24.48 -51.62
C HIS A 6 -41.35 -23.20 -51.62
N ARG A 7 -41.57 -22.34 -50.61
CA ARG A 7 -40.69 -21.23 -50.31
C ARG A 7 -39.47 -21.72 -49.49
N PHE A 8 -38.29 -21.66 -50.08
CA PHE A 8 -37.04 -21.79 -49.36
C PHE A 8 -36.78 -20.53 -48.55
N ILE A 9 -36.74 -20.64 -47.20
CA ILE A 9 -36.26 -19.58 -46.30
C ILE A 9 -34.79 -19.82 -46.06
N ALA A 10 -33.94 -18.96 -46.65
CA ALA A 10 -32.51 -18.93 -46.35
C ALA A 10 -32.28 -18.35 -44.95
N ARG A 11 -31.76 -19.17 -44.03
CA ARG A 11 -31.28 -18.70 -42.74
C ARG A 11 -29.89 -18.08 -42.93
N MET A 12 -29.80 -16.76 -42.83
CA MET A 12 -28.53 -16.07 -42.67
C MET A 12 -28.05 -16.24 -41.21
N THR A 13 -27.02 -17.06 -41.01
CA THR A 13 -26.26 -17.11 -39.73
C THR A 13 -25.32 -15.93 -39.68
N GLY A 14 -25.67 -14.93 -38.93
CA GLY A 14 -24.78 -13.80 -38.63
C GLY A 14 -23.67 -14.25 -37.66
N LEU A 15 -22.44 -14.22 -38.13
CA LEU A 15 -21.25 -14.44 -37.33
C LEU A 15 -20.99 -13.14 -36.52
N ALA A 16 -21.30 -13.14 -35.23
CA ALA A 16 -20.96 -12.04 -34.34
C ALA A 16 -19.46 -12.10 -34.03
N LEU A 17 -18.68 -11.19 -34.58
CA LEU A 17 -17.30 -10.96 -34.18
C LEU A 17 -17.29 -10.30 -32.79
N ALA A 18 -16.94 -11.07 -31.76
CA ALA A 18 -16.65 -10.52 -30.44
C ALA A 18 -15.29 -9.83 -30.50
N ALA A 19 -15.29 -8.50 -30.54
CA ALA A 19 -14.07 -7.70 -30.37
C ALA A 19 -13.59 -7.85 -28.92
N ALA A 20 -12.49 -8.56 -28.71
CA ALA A 20 -11.81 -8.59 -27.42
C ALA A 20 -11.25 -7.19 -27.14
N MET A 21 -11.83 -6.48 -26.18
CA MET A 21 -11.24 -5.27 -25.62
C MET A 21 -9.97 -5.67 -24.87
N VAL A 22 -8.81 -5.44 -25.47
CA VAL A 22 -7.54 -5.45 -24.74
C VAL A 22 -7.54 -4.23 -23.84
N PRO A 23 -7.39 -4.37 -22.51
CA PRO A 23 -7.28 -3.21 -21.66
C PRO A 23 -6.01 -2.43 -22.05
N LEU A 24 -6.17 -1.16 -22.43
CA LEU A 24 -5.04 -0.25 -22.61
C LEU A 24 -4.32 -0.20 -21.25
N ALA A 25 -3.07 -0.64 -21.22
CA ALA A 25 -2.20 -0.42 -20.09
C ALA A 25 -2.14 1.11 -19.87
N ALA A 26 -2.54 1.55 -18.67
CA ALA A 26 -2.45 2.96 -18.32
C ALA A 26 -0.97 3.35 -18.40
N VAL A 27 -0.63 4.20 -19.36
CA VAL A 27 0.71 4.78 -19.48
C VAL A 27 0.92 5.64 -18.23
N ALA A 28 1.98 5.37 -17.47
CA ALA A 28 2.32 6.17 -16.30
C ALA A 28 2.42 7.65 -16.71
N GLU A 29 1.75 8.54 -15.97
CA GLU A 29 1.81 9.97 -16.26
C GLU A 29 3.23 10.49 -16.11
N PRO A 30 3.71 11.37 -17.02
CA PRO A 30 5.05 11.92 -16.91
C PRO A 30 5.20 12.73 -15.62
N CYS A 31 6.33 12.54 -14.93
CA CYS A 31 6.64 13.27 -13.69
C CYS A 31 7.00 14.72 -14.00
N PRO A 32 6.25 15.71 -13.52
CA PRO A 32 6.52 17.11 -13.80
C PRO A 32 7.93 17.52 -13.35
N GLY A 33 8.71 18.08 -14.26
CA GLY A 33 10.08 18.55 -13.98
C GLY A 33 11.13 17.45 -13.82
N ASN A 34 10.80 16.17 -13.98
CA ASN A 34 11.75 15.06 -13.89
C ASN A 34 11.40 13.95 -14.89
N SER A 35 11.90 14.05 -16.11
CA SER A 35 11.71 13.04 -17.16
C SER A 35 12.41 11.70 -16.86
N GLN A 36 13.32 11.67 -15.91
CA GLN A 36 14.07 10.48 -15.48
C GLN A 36 13.56 9.90 -14.15
N ALA A 37 12.41 10.37 -13.68
CA ALA A 37 11.82 9.88 -12.44
C ALA A 37 11.60 8.36 -12.47
N LEU A 38 11.68 7.75 -11.30
CA LEU A 38 11.32 6.34 -11.11
C LEU A 38 9.84 6.13 -11.44
N GLY A 39 8.97 7.03 -10.96
CA GLY A 39 7.53 6.97 -11.18
C GLY A 39 6.82 5.86 -10.41
N THR A 40 5.52 5.81 -10.57
CA THR A 40 4.64 4.74 -10.09
C THR A 40 4.08 4.00 -11.30
N GLU A 41 4.52 2.77 -11.52
CA GLU A 41 4.22 1.99 -12.74
C GLU A 41 2.74 1.62 -12.87
N ARG A 42 2.14 1.20 -11.77
CA ARG A 42 0.73 0.81 -11.72
C ARG A 42 0.14 0.92 -10.32
N VAL A 43 -1.18 0.88 -10.27
CA VAL A 43 -1.97 0.82 -9.05
C VAL A 43 -2.52 -0.59 -8.88
N LEU A 44 -2.43 -1.14 -7.68
CA LEU A 44 -2.97 -2.44 -7.31
C LEU A 44 -4.06 -2.25 -6.25
N GLU A 45 -5.28 -2.63 -6.58
CA GLU A 45 -6.39 -2.64 -5.64
C GLU A 45 -6.35 -3.90 -4.78
N VAL A 46 -6.54 -3.74 -3.46
CA VAL A 46 -6.62 -4.84 -2.50
C VAL A 46 -7.83 -4.72 -1.59
N ASP A 47 -8.35 -5.86 -1.17
CA ASP A 47 -9.44 -5.96 -0.19
C ASP A 47 -9.22 -7.14 0.76
N ALA A 48 -9.85 -7.10 1.93
CA ALA A 48 -9.68 -8.11 2.96
C ALA A 48 -10.32 -9.48 2.60
N ARG A 49 -11.20 -9.56 1.60
CA ARG A 49 -11.79 -10.83 1.17
C ARG A 49 -10.79 -11.66 0.38
N ASN A 50 -10.04 -11.02 -0.50
CA ASN A 50 -9.06 -11.68 -1.38
C ASN A 50 -7.65 -11.68 -0.80
N THR A 51 -7.29 -10.62 -0.05
CA THR A 51 -5.94 -10.40 0.48
C THR A 51 -5.98 -9.97 1.95
N PRO A 52 -6.53 -10.78 2.88
CA PRO A 52 -6.70 -10.37 4.28
C PRO A 52 -5.37 -10.15 5.01
N ARG A 53 -4.32 -10.85 4.58
CA ARG A 53 -2.98 -10.82 5.22
C ARG A 53 -1.92 -11.01 4.16
N ILE A 54 -0.98 -10.10 4.08
CA ILE A 54 0.07 -10.06 3.04
C ILE A 54 1.43 -9.75 3.61
N GLY A 55 2.49 -10.31 2.99
CA GLY A 55 3.88 -10.14 3.41
C GLY A 55 4.48 -11.42 3.95
N ARG A 56 5.39 -12.03 3.19
CA ARG A 56 5.92 -13.39 3.40
C ARG A 56 6.83 -13.55 4.63
N LYS A 57 7.28 -12.45 5.22
CA LYS A 57 8.02 -12.56 6.49
C LYS A 57 7.11 -12.99 7.65
N HIS A 58 5.79 -12.83 7.52
CA HIS A 58 4.83 -13.11 8.60
C HIS A 58 3.65 -13.96 8.16
N PHE A 59 3.32 -13.99 6.87
CA PHE A 59 2.16 -14.67 6.33
C PHE A 59 2.52 -15.55 5.12
N PRO A 60 1.74 -16.59 4.80
CA PRO A 60 2.01 -17.46 3.66
C PRO A 60 1.97 -16.74 2.31
N ASN A 61 1.16 -15.68 2.21
CA ASN A 61 0.88 -14.98 0.97
C ASN A 61 1.43 -13.54 0.98
N THR A 62 1.61 -13.00 -0.21
CA THR A 62 1.89 -11.58 -0.42
C THR A 62 1.14 -11.08 -1.65
N LEU A 63 1.38 -9.83 -2.03
CA LEU A 63 0.78 -9.20 -3.21
C LEU A 63 1.22 -9.90 -4.51
N PRO A 64 0.34 -9.92 -5.54
CA PRO A 64 0.65 -10.49 -6.85
C PRO A 64 1.56 -9.54 -7.65
N LEU A 65 2.81 -9.45 -7.23
CA LEU A 65 3.83 -8.61 -7.84
C LEU A 65 4.65 -9.41 -8.86
N ALA A 66 4.97 -8.79 -9.99
CA ALA A 66 5.92 -9.31 -10.94
C ALA A 66 7.37 -9.14 -10.43
N HIS A 67 8.32 -9.84 -11.07
CA HIS A 67 9.74 -9.65 -10.77
C HIS A 67 10.13 -8.18 -10.94
N LYS A 68 10.90 -7.66 -9.99
CA LYS A 68 11.29 -6.23 -9.87
C LYS A 68 10.15 -5.24 -9.59
N GLU A 69 8.99 -5.70 -9.14
CA GLU A 69 7.97 -4.82 -8.61
C GLU A 69 8.07 -4.71 -7.09
N LEU A 70 8.05 -3.47 -6.59
CA LEU A 70 8.13 -3.14 -5.18
C LEU A 70 6.96 -2.26 -4.74
N VAL A 71 6.47 -2.51 -3.54
CA VAL A 71 5.54 -1.64 -2.81
C VAL A 71 6.29 -1.01 -1.66
N LEU A 72 6.45 0.31 -1.64
CA LEU A 72 7.14 1.01 -0.56
C LEU A 72 6.17 1.33 0.57
N THR A 73 6.56 1.00 1.79
CA THR A 73 5.78 1.28 3.01
C THR A 73 6.64 1.91 4.08
N PHE A 74 6.04 2.84 4.83
CA PHE A 74 6.70 3.61 5.89
C PHE A 74 5.85 3.58 7.15
N ASP A 75 6.45 3.24 8.29
CA ASP A 75 5.80 3.14 9.59
C ASP A 75 6.22 4.27 10.53
N ASP A 76 5.43 4.47 11.58
CA ASP A 76 5.67 5.32 12.76
C ASP A 76 5.46 6.83 12.57
N GLY A 77 5.30 7.31 11.37
CA GLY A 77 5.05 8.73 11.12
C GLY A 77 3.64 9.22 11.54
N PRO A 78 3.32 10.48 11.25
CA PRO A 78 4.21 11.51 10.73
C PRO A 78 5.17 12.06 11.80
N TRP A 79 6.41 12.28 11.41
CA TRP A 79 7.46 12.85 12.28
C TRP A 79 8.00 14.16 11.69
N PRO A 80 7.94 15.30 12.41
CA PRO A 80 8.18 16.63 11.80
C PRO A 80 9.60 16.82 11.27
N GLY A 81 10.60 16.13 11.84
CA GLY A 81 12.00 16.25 11.41
C GLY A 81 12.36 15.44 10.18
N THR A 82 11.61 14.41 9.84
CA THR A 82 12.00 13.40 8.84
C THR A 82 10.93 13.14 7.78
N THR A 83 9.66 13.00 8.15
CA THR A 83 8.57 12.73 7.18
C THR A 83 8.50 13.75 6.04
N PRO A 84 8.69 15.08 6.23
CA PRO A 84 8.73 16.01 5.12
C PRO A 84 9.80 15.68 4.08
N LYS A 85 10.98 15.24 4.52
CA LYS A 85 12.10 14.87 3.64
C LYS A 85 11.80 13.60 2.85
N VAL A 86 11.13 12.63 3.48
CA VAL A 86 10.64 11.41 2.82
C VAL A 86 9.62 11.77 1.74
N LEU A 87 8.62 12.60 2.07
CA LEU A 87 7.61 13.06 1.12
C LEU A 87 8.23 13.84 -0.05
N ASP A 88 9.19 14.73 0.23
CA ASP A 88 9.91 15.48 -0.82
C ASP A 88 10.67 14.54 -1.78
N ALA A 89 11.32 13.50 -1.26
CA ALA A 89 12.04 12.53 -2.08
C ALA A 89 11.07 11.74 -2.98
N LEU A 90 9.96 11.24 -2.42
CA LEU A 90 8.94 10.52 -3.17
C LEU A 90 8.28 11.41 -4.25
N LYS A 91 8.00 12.67 -3.90
CA LYS A 91 7.39 13.64 -4.83
C LYS A 91 8.29 13.93 -6.02
N ARG A 92 9.59 14.14 -5.80
CA ARG A 92 10.57 14.38 -6.88
C ARG A 92 10.65 13.23 -7.87
N GLU A 93 10.41 12.02 -7.42
CA GLU A 93 10.44 10.81 -8.24
C GLU A 93 9.03 10.35 -8.67
N CYS A 94 7.97 11.11 -8.36
CA CYS A 94 6.57 10.73 -8.60
C CYS A 94 6.21 9.32 -8.10
N VAL A 95 6.78 8.93 -6.98
CA VAL A 95 6.57 7.64 -6.33
C VAL A 95 5.48 7.77 -5.29
N ARG A 96 4.47 6.92 -5.37
CA ARG A 96 3.44 6.77 -4.34
C ARG A 96 3.73 5.56 -3.46
N ALA A 97 3.52 5.74 -2.17
CA ALA A 97 3.79 4.75 -1.14
C ALA A 97 2.59 4.60 -0.19
N THR A 98 2.72 3.72 0.79
CA THR A 98 1.76 3.57 1.89
C THR A 98 2.43 3.97 3.20
N PHE A 99 1.77 4.81 3.98
CA PHE A 99 2.23 5.25 5.31
C PHE A 99 1.31 4.67 6.37
N PHE A 100 1.88 3.93 7.32
CA PHE A 100 1.17 3.39 8.48
C PHE A 100 1.39 4.31 9.68
N LEU A 101 0.41 5.15 9.96
CA LEU A 101 0.53 6.23 10.95
C LEU A 101 0.33 5.72 12.37
N LEU A 102 1.09 6.28 13.30
CA LEU A 102 0.76 6.25 14.71
C LEU A 102 -0.26 7.35 15.03
N GLY A 103 -1.39 6.97 15.61
CA GLY A 103 -2.46 7.92 15.90
C GLY A 103 -2.03 9.10 16.76
N ARG A 104 -1.12 8.89 17.73
CA ARG A 104 -0.54 9.98 18.54
C ARG A 104 0.25 10.99 17.71
N ASN A 105 0.96 10.51 16.68
CA ASN A 105 1.76 11.36 15.79
C ASN A 105 0.87 12.08 14.77
N ALA A 106 -0.14 11.42 14.23
CA ALA A 106 -1.14 12.05 13.37
C ALA A 106 -1.90 13.15 14.10
N LYS A 107 -2.29 12.90 15.36
CA LYS A 107 -2.92 13.90 16.23
C LYS A 107 -2.01 15.09 16.49
N ALA A 108 -0.71 14.87 16.72
CA ALA A 108 0.27 15.93 16.97
C ALA A 108 0.65 16.70 15.70
N GLN A 109 0.60 16.06 14.53
CA GLN A 109 1.04 16.59 13.23
C GLN A 109 -0.03 16.40 12.13
N PRO A 110 -1.26 16.89 12.33
CA PRO A 110 -2.36 16.63 11.39
C PRO A 110 -2.12 17.23 10.00
N ALA A 111 -1.44 18.35 9.91
CA ALA A 111 -1.10 18.97 8.62
C ALA A 111 -0.14 18.09 7.82
N LEU A 112 0.79 17.42 8.48
CA LEU A 112 1.76 16.53 7.81
C LEU A 112 1.10 15.21 7.38
N ALA A 113 0.17 14.66 8.18
CA ALA A 113 -0.64 13.53 7.79
C ALA A 113 -1.49 13.85 6.54
N ARG A 114 -2.15 15.02 6.51
CA ARG A 114 -2.92 15.50 5.35
C ARG A 114 -2.05 15.75 4.12
N ARG A 115 -0.80 16.21 4.32
CA ARG A 115 0.15 16.37 3.21
C ARG A 115 0.42 15.03 2.52
N ALA A 116 0.70 13.97 3.29
CA ALA A 116 0.92 12.64 2.74
C ALA A 116 -0.30 12.16 1.92
N LEU A 117 -1.50 12.34 2.45
CA LEU A 117 -2.74 12.02 1.73
C LEU A 117 -2.91 12.84 0.45
N ALA A 118 -2.69 14.17 0.51
CA ALA A 118 -2.84 15.09 -0.62
C ALA A 118 -1.82 14.82 -1.74
N GLU A 119 -0.64 14.31 -1.41
CA GLU A 119 0.38 13.87 -2.38
C GLU A 119 0.08 12.49 -3.00
N GLY A 120 -1.08 11.90 -2.66
CA GLY A 120 -1.61 10.68 -3.29
C GLY A 120 -1.12 9.37 -2.68
N HIS A 121 -0.49 9.42 -1.50
CA HIS A 121 -0.11 8.22 -0.78
C HIS A 121 -1.31 7.54 -0.13
N SER A 122 -1.26 6.21 0.03
CA SER A 122 -2.21 5.47 0.86
C SER A 122 -1.84 5.61 2.33
N ILE A 123 -2.86 5.84 3.18
CA ILE A 123 -2.65 6.00 4.62
C ILE A 123 -3.30 4.82 5.34
N GLY A 124 -2.47 3.98 5.93
CA GLY A 124 -2.88 2.89 6.80
C GLY A 124 -2.70 3.24 8.29
N HIS A 125 -2.98 2.28 9.14
CA HIS A 125 -3.06 2.46 10.59
C HIS A 125 -2.06 1.55 11.33
N HIS A 126 -1.45 2.08 12.41
CA HIS A 126 -0.37 1.40 13.15
C HIS A 126 -0.54 1.52 14.68
N THR A 127 -1.79 1.51 15.15
CA THR A 127 -2.20 1.78 16.54
C THR A 127 -2.05 3.25 16.95
N PHE A 128 -2.41 3.57 18.19
CA PHE A 128 -2.23 4.92 18.73
C PHE A 128 -0.82 5.17 19.24
N ALA A 129 -0.27 4.26 20.06
CA ALA A 129 0.97 4.46 20.80
C ALA A 129 2.07 3.41 20.56
N HIS A 130 1.88 2.50 19.61
CA HIS A 130 2.84 1.46 19.23
C HIS A 130 3.11 0.38 20.30
N PRO A 131 2.12 -0.11 21.08
CA PRO A 131 2.38 -1.26 21.95
C PRO A 131 2.43 -2.56 21.14
N GLN A 132 3.12 -3.55 21.66
CA GLN A 132 3.01 -4.92 21.16
C GLN A 132 1.67 -5.52 21.60
N LEU A 133 0.81 -5.86 20.65
CA LEU A 133 -0.58 -6.23 20.91
C LEU A 133 -0.79 -7.70 21.26
N ASP A 134 0.13 -8.57 20.89
CA ASP A 134 -0.01 -10.02 20.98
C ASP A 134 -0.14 -10.56 22.40
N HIS A 135 0.40 -9.85 23.39
CA HIS A 135 0.34 -10.16 24.82
C HIS A 135 -0.68 -9.34 25.61
N MET A 136 -1.39 -8.45 24.95
CA MET A 136 -2.45 -7.65 25.58
C MET A 136 -3.76 -8.43 25.67
N ALA A 137 -4.58 -8.14 26.70
CA ALA A 137 -5.97 -8.58 26.71
C ALA A 137 -6.67 -8.08 25.44
N LEU A 138 -7.47 -8.94 24.79
CA LEU A 138 -8.09 -8.67 23.50
C LEU A 138 -8.81 -7.30 23.46
N ALA A 139 -9.63 -7.02 24.46
CA ALA A 139 -10.38 -5.77 24.54
C ALA A 139 -9.46 -4.52 24.63
N LYS A 140 -8.31 -4.63 25.32
CA LYS A 140 -7.32 -3.53 25.40
C LYS A 140 -6.60 -3.35 24.07
N ALA A 141 -6.25 -4.44 23.39
CA ALA A 141 -5.62 -4.38 22.08
C ALA A 141 -6.58 -3.77 21.05
N GLU A 142 -7.85 -4.19 21.02
CA GLU A 142 -8.87 -3.59 20.16
C GLU A 142 -9.07 -2.10 20.44
N ALA A 143 -9.12 -1.68 21.69
CA ALA A 143 -9.24 -0.27 22.08
C ALA A 143 -8.03 0.56 21.61
N GLU A 144 -6.83 0.01 21.64
CA GLU A 144 -5.61 0.67 21.16
C GLU A 144 -5.61 0.81 19.62
N ILE A 145 -6.10 -0.20 18.91
CA ILE A 145 -6.32 -0.16 17.46
C ILE A 145 -7.35 0.92 17.11
N ASP A 146 -8.49 0.91 17.76
CA ASP A 146 -9.59 1.87 17.53
C ASP A 146 -9.16 3.31 17.81
N ARG A 147 -8.47 3.53 18.91
CA ARG A 147 -7.92 4.84 19.26
C ARG A 147 -6.96 5.36 18.19
N GLY A 148 -6.13 4.49 17.62
CA GLY A 148 -5.23 4.83 16.51
C GLY A 148 -6.01 5.22 15.26
N ILE A 149 -6.94 4.38 14.83
CA ILE A 149 -7.79 4.63 13.66
C ILE A 149 -8.56 5.94 13.81
N GLU A 150 -9.23 6.15 14.94
CA GLU A 150 -9.99 7.37 15.19
C GLU A 150 -9.13 8.64 15.16
N ALA A 151 -7.93 8.59 15.75
CA ALA A 151 -7.00 9.72 15.73
C ALA A 151 -6.53 10.04 14.30
N ASP A 152 -6.22 9.02 13.50
CA ASP A 152 -5.83 9.17 12.10
C ASP A 152 -6.98 9.75 11.27
N GLU A 153 -8.20 9.22 11.40
CA GLU A 153 -9.37 9.70 10.66
C GLU A 153 -9.69 11.15 10.99
N VAL A 154 -9.57 11.55 12.27
CA VAL A 154 -9.73 12.96 12.67
C VAL A 154 -8.63 13.83 12.05
N ALA A 155 -7.38 13.39 12.08
CA ALA A 155 -6.27 14.15 11.52
C ALA A 155 -6.39 14.31 9.99
N LEU A 156 -6.81 13.27 9.29
CA LEU A 156 -6.89 13.22 7.83
C LEU A 156 -8.16 13.89 7.28
N TYR A 157 -9.32 13.63 7.90
CA TYR A 157 -10.63 13.96 7.35
C TYR A 157 -11.50 14.81 8.28
N GLY A 158 -11.03 15.13 9.50
CA GLY A 158 -11.78 15.91 10.48
C GLY A 158 -12.96 15.15 11.11
N GLN A 159 -13.05 13.85 10.93
CA GLN A 159 -14.15 13.02 11.42
C GLN A 159 -13.65 11.80 12.18
N ARG A 160 -14.27 11.53 13.32
CA ARG A 160 -14.03 10.29 14.08
C ARG A 160 -14.75 9.13 13.40
N ARG A 161 -13.99 8.07 13.06
CA ARG A 161 -14.54 6.84 12.48
C ARG A 161 -13.80 5.63 13.06
N SER A 162 -14.55 4.58 13.41
CA SER A 162 -14.00 3.28 13.81
C SER A 162 -13.71 2.38 12.60
N ASN A 163 -14.43 2.58 11.49
CA ASN A 163 -14.13 1.95 10.21
C ASN A 163 -13.32 2.94 9.37
N PRO A 164 -12.03 2.65 9.10
CA PRO A 164 -11.15 3.60 8.42
C PRO A 164 -11.50 3.74 6.94
N THR A 165 -11.26 4.93 6.40
CA THR A 165 -11.42 5.23 4.97
C THR A 165 -10.51 4.34 4.12
N THR A 166 -9.28 4.11 4.58
CA THR A 166 -8.36 3.12 4.00
C THR A 166 -8.20 1.97 4.98
N PRO A 167 -8.76 0.77 4.69
CA PRO A 167 -8.79 -0.35 5.63
C PRO A 167 -7.49 -1.14 5.64
N PHE A 168 -6.36 -0.44 5.81
CA PHE A 168 -5.02 -1.02 5.88
C PHE A 168 -4.47 -0.89 7.30
N PHE A 169 -3.94 -1.99 7.82
CA PHE A 169 -3.38 -2.06 9.16
C PHE A 169 -2.06 -2.80 9.18
N ARG A 170 -1.12 -2.34 10.00
CA ARG A 170 0.12 -3.06 10.32
C ARG A 170 0.30 -3.11 11.82
N PHE A 171 0.57 -4.31 12.33
CA PHE A 171 0.85 -4.50 13.76
C PHE A 171 2.20 -3.94 14.15
N PRO A 172 2.31 -3.14 15.23
CA PRO A 172 3.58 -2.74 15.81
C PRO A 172 4.49 -3.94 16.09
N GLY A 173 5.74 -3.89 15.61
CA GLY A 173 6.68 -5.00 15.73
C GLY A 173 6.19 -6.32 15.12
N PHE A 174 5.17 -6.29 14.26
CA PHE A 174 4.46 -7.44 13.72
C PHE A 174 3.89 -8.39 14.80
N ALA A 175 3.69 -7.87 16.01
CA ALA A 175 3.20 -8.62 17.16
C ALA A 175 1.70 -8.84 17.09
N SER A 176 1.29 -9.91 16.40
CA SER A 176 -0.09 -10.32 16.23
C SER A 176 -0.36 -11.69 16.86
N ASN A 177 -1.63 -11.98 17.11
CA ASN A 177 -2.09 -13.31 17.47
C ASN A 177 -3.36 -13.66 16.68
N ARG A 178 -3.77 -14.92 16.76
CA ARG A 178 -4.91 -15.43 16.00
C ARG A 178 -6.19 -14.64 16.24
N ALA A 179 -6.50 -14.34 17.51
CA ALA A 179 -7.74 -13.62 17.86
C ALA A 179 -7.77 -12.22 17.23
N LEU A 180 -6.66 -11.46 17.30
CA LEU A 180 -6.57 -10.15 16.70
C LEU A 180 -6.67 -10.20 15.16
N LEU A 181 -5.99 -11.17 14.54
CA LEU A 181 -6.06 -11.36 13.08
C LEU A 181 -7.48 -11.68 12.62
N GLU A 182 -8.21 -12.52 13.35
CA GLU A 182 -9.61 -12.82 13.06
C GLU A 182 -10.52 -11.59 13.23
N ARG A 183 -10.31 -10.80 14.29
CA ARG A 183 -11.05 -9.53 14.51
C ARG A 183 -10.85 -8.53 13.37
N LEU A 184 -9.62 -8.33 12.93
CA LEU A 184 -9.34 -7.41 11.83
C LEU A 184 -9.92 -7.91 10.50
N SER A 185 -9.88 -9.22 10.24
CA SER A 185 -10.53 -9.80 9.07
C SER A 185 -12.05 -9.58 9.09
N GLN A 186 -12.72 -9.78 10.23
CA GLN A 186 -14.15 -9.51 10.41
C GLN A 186 -14.51 -8.04 10.15
N ARG A 187 -13.60 -7.12 10.46
CA ARG A 187 -13.75 -5.68 10.21
C ARG A 187 -13.39 -5.27 8.79
N GLY A 188 -12.95 -6.20 7.95
CA GLY A 188 -12.56 -5.91 6.57
C GLY A 188 -11.22 -5.20 6.44
N LEU A 189 -10.35 -5.24 7.45
CA LEU A 189 -9.02 -4.65 7.37
C LEU A 189 -8.03 -5.63 6.74
N VAL A 190 -7.20 -5.11 5.83
CA VAL A 190 -6.06 -5.82 5.25
C VAL A 190 -4.86 -5.65 6.18
N VAL A 191 -4.29 -6.76 6.66
CA VAL A 191 -3.11 -6.75 7.52
C VAL A 191 -1.86 -6.86 6.68
N PHE A 192 -1.00 -5.83 6.77
CA PHE A 192 0.27 -5.75 6.07
C PHE A 192 1.40 -6.27 6.95
N GLY A 193 2.01 -7.38 6.56
CA GLY A 193 3.36 -7.72 6.94
C GLY A 193 4.37 -7.03 6.01
N ALA A 194 5.53 -7.65 5.83
CA ALA A 194 6.55 -7.21 4.89
C ALA A 194 7.16 -8.41 4.16
N ASP A 195 7.77 -8.16 3.00
CA ASP A 195 8.59 -9.16 2.29
C ASP A 195 10.08 -8.90 2.51
N VAL A 196 10.44 -7.62 2.69
CA VAL A 196 11.81 -7.19 2.91
C VAL A 196 11.84 -5.91 3.74
N TRP A 197 12.87 -5.70 4.53
CA TRP A 197 13.05 -4.51 5.34
C TRP A 197 14.49 -3.98 5.35
N ALA A 198 14.62 -2.69 5.63
CA ALA A 198 15.90 -2.01 5.72
C ALA A 198 16.65 -2.27 7.04
N SER A 199 15.97 -2.75 8.09
CA SER A 199 16.45 -2.76 9.48
C SER A 199 16.84 -1.38 10.00
N ASP A 200 16.13 -0.34 9.56
CA ASP A 200 16.40 1.06 9.88
C ASP A 200 16.08 1.45 11.34
N TRP A 201 15.54 0.51 12.12
CA TRP A 201 15.48 0.61 13.58
C TRP A 201 16.84 0.44 14.25
N ASP A 202 17.80 -0.21 13.56
CA ASP A 202 19.18 -0.35 14.06
C ASP A 202 20.02 0.87 13.67
N PRO A 203 20.93 1.36 14.55
CA PRO A 203 21.84 2.43 14.23
C PRO A 203 22.77 2.06 13.06
N MET A 204 22.71 2.84 11.99
CA MET A 204 23.63 2.69 10.85
C MET A 204 23.71 4.01 10.07
N SER A 205 24.73 4.16 9.23
CA SER A 205 24.80 5.30 8.32
C SER A 205 23.78 5.16 7.18
N PRO A 206 23.38 6.28 6.54
CA PRO A 206 22.53 6.23 5.35
C PRO A 206 23.11 5.35 4.23
N GLU A 207 24.42 5.34 4.06
CA GLU A 207 25.11 4.54 3.05
C GLU A 207 25.11 3.04 3.40
N GLN A 208 25.19 2.69 4.68
CA GLN A 208 25.06 1.31 5.15
C GLN A 208 23.63 0.79 4.93
N GLU A 209 22.63 1.61 5.26
CA GLU A 209 21.22 1.27 5.04
C GLU A 209 20.92 1.07 3.55
N LEU A 210 21.40 1.97 2.70
CA LEU A 210 21.25 1.87 1.25
C LEU A 210 21.82 0.55 0.70
N ARG A 211 23.04 0.21 1.06
CA ARG A 211 23.66 -1.05 0.62
C ARG A 211 22.90 -2.28 1.11
N LEU A 212 22.47 -2.25 2.37
CA LEU A 212 21.75 -3.35 2.99
C LEU A 212 20.41 -3.61 2.31
N ILE A 213 19.60 -2.56 2.14
CA ILE A 213 18.27 -2.74 1.55
C ILE A 213 18.35 -3.13 0.06
N LEU A 214 19.27 -2.57 -0.70
CA LEU A 214 19.45 -2.96 -2.10
C LEU A 214 19.86 -4.41 -2.25
N ALA A 215 20.78 -4.91 -1.41
CA ALA A 215 21.19 -6.31 -1.42
C ALA A 215 20.00 -7.24 -1.07
N ARG A 216 19.21 -6.88 -0.07
CA ARG A 216 18.04 -7.67 0.34
C ARG A 216 16.93 -7.68 -0.72
N ILE A 217 16.67 -6.55 -1.35
CA ILE A 217 15.71 -6.46 -2.47
C ILE A 217 16.14 -7.34 -3.64
N GLU A 218 17.43 -7.35 -3.96
CA GLU A 218 17.97 -8.18 -5.03
C GLU A 218 17.77 -9.69 -4.75
N GLN A 219 17.92 -10.11 -3.50
CA GLN A 219 17.67 -11.50 -3.10
C GLN A 219 16.21 -11.92 -3.22
N VAL A 220 15.25 -11.04 -2.84
CA VAL A 220 13.82 -11.38 -2.91
C VAL A 220 13.21 -11.08 -4.28
N GLY A 221 13.77 -10.16 -5.04
CA GLY A 221 13.40 -9.80 -6.40
C GLY A 221 12.09 -9.00 -6.54
N ARG A 222 11.23 -8.97 -5.53
CA ARG A 222 9.93 -8.27 -5.50
C ARG A 222 9.37 -8.27 -4.09
N GLY A 223 8.45 -7.36 -3.78
CA GLY A 223 7.73 -7.45 -2.52
C GLY A 223 7.40 -6.11 -1.86
N ILE A 224 6.83 -6.21 -0.67
CA ILE A 224 6.50 -5.10 0.22
C ILE A 224 7.75 -4.74 1.01
N VAL A 225 8.23 -3.51 0.83
CA VAL A 225 9.43 -2.98 1.51
C VAL A 225 9.01 -2.16 2.73
N LEU A 226 9.60 -2.46 3.87
CA LEU A 226 9.40 -1.73 5.12
C LEU A 226 10.54 -0.77 5.39
N PHE A 227 10.17 0.48 5.62
CA PHE A 227 10.96 1.56 6.18
C PHE A 227 10.20 2.24 7.33
N HIS A 228 10.89 3.11 8.05
CA HIS A 228 10.28 4.03 9.03
C HIS A 228 10.57 5.48 8.64
N ASP A 229 9.54 6.27 8.37
CA ASP A 229 9.71 7.68 8.00
C ASP A 229 10.09 8.58 9.20
N SER A 230 10.08 8.01 10.40
CA SER A 230 10.62 8.62 11.62
C SER A 230 12.16 8.56 11.73
N LYS A 231 12.84 7.81 10.86
CA LYS A 231 14.29 7.61 10.92
C LYS A 231 15.05 8.58 10.03
N ALA A 232 16.01 9.31 10.64
CA ALA A 232 16.83 10.29 9.93
C ALA A 232 17.70 9.66 8.83
N GLN A 233 18.26 8.48 9.09
CA GLN A 233 19.07 7.73 8.11
C GLN A 233 18.25 7.33 6.88
N THR A 234 17.01 6.88 7.07
CA THR A 234 16.08 6.56 5.97
C THR A 234 15.74 7.80 5.15
N ALA A 235 15.39 8.91 5.82
CA ALA A 235 15.11 10.17 5.14
C ALA A 235 16.30 10.67 4.31
N LYS A 236 17.53 10.45 4.78
CA LYS A 236 18.76 10.82 4.07
C LYS A 236 19.07 9.91 2.89
N MET A 237 18.89 8.59 3.03
CA MET A 237 19.28 7.65 1.98
C MET A 237 18.22 7.52 0.88
N LEU A 238 16.97 7.86 1.15
CA LEU A 238 15.84 7.61 0.25
C LEU A 238 16.02 8.19 -1.18
N PRO A 239 16.53 9.42 -1.38
CA PRO A 239 16.78 9.92 -2.73
C PRO A 239 17.73 9.05 -3.55
N ALA A 240 18.81 8.56 -2.93
CA ALA A 240 19.76 7.66 -3.58
C ALA A 240 19.14 6.29 -3.85
N PHE A 241 18.33 5.78 -2.92
CA PHE A 241 17.60 4.52 -3.07
C PHE A 241 16.66 4.54 -4.28
N LEU A 242 15.85 5.58 -4.43
CA LEU A 242 14.92 5.70 -5.55
C LEU A 242 15.66 5.77 -6.90
N ARG A 243 16.77 6.49 -6.99
CA ARG A 243 17.60 6.52 -8.21
C ARG A 243 18.22 5.15 -8.51
N GLU A 244 18.72 4.43 -7.50
CA GLU A 244 19.27 3.10 -7.67
C GLU A 244 18.20 2.08 -8.11
N LEU A 245 16.99 2.17 -7.60
CA LEU A 245 15.88 1.35 -8.08
C LEU A 245 15.62 1.57 -9.57
N LYS A 246 15.57 2.83 -10.01
CA LYS A 246 15.42 3.17 -11.43
C LYS A 246 16.56 2.58 -12.26
N ARG A 247 17.80 2.79 -11.85
CA ARG A 247 18.98 2.30 -12.55
C ARG A 247 19.01 0.76 -12.69
N ARG A 248 18.51 0.06 -11.67
CA ARG A 248 18.43 -1.42 -11.63
C ARG A 248 17.18 -2.00 -12.28
N GLY A 249 16.29 -1.16 -12.82
CA GLY A 249 15.07 -1.55 -13.51
C GLY A 249 13.96 -2.06 -12.60
N TYR A 250 13.94 -1.64 -11.33
CA TYR A 250 12.80 -1.84 -10.44
C TYR A 250 11.66 -0.88 -10.78
N ARG A 251 10.45 -1.31 -10.49
CA ARG A 251 9.20 -0.57 -10.72
C ARG A 251 8.40 -0.48 -9.44
N ILE A 252 7.75 0.65 -9.24
CA ILE A 252 6.93 0.87 -8.05
C ILE A 252 5.46 0.57 -8.36
N VAL A 253 4.84 -0.19 -7.48
CA VAL A 253 3.40 -0.45 -7.46
C VAL A 253 2.79 0.26 -6.27
N HIS A 254 1.76 1.05 -6.49
CA HIS A 254 0.99 1.70 -5.44
C HIS A 254 -0.22 0.86 -5.07
N VAL A 255 -0.39 0.57 -3.79
CA VAL A 255 -1.52 -0.22 -3.28
C VAL A 255 -2.60 0.71 -2.76
N VAL A 256 -3.83 0.48 -3.21
CA VAL A 256 -5.02 1.23 -2.77
C VAL A 256 -6.13 0.27 -2.36
N PRO A 257 -7.08 0.69 -1.50
CA PRO A 257 -8.24 -0.14 -1.20
C PRO A 257 -9.10 -0.33 -2.47
N ALA A 258 -9.59 -1.56 -2.66
CA ALA A 258 -10.56 -1.81 -3.71
C ALA A 258 -11.82 -0.96 -3.48
N ALA A 259 -12.34 -0.36 -4.54
CA ALA A 259 -13.59 0.39 -4.46
C ALA A 259 -14.71 -0.52 -3.92
N SER A 260 -15.48 -0.02 -2.95
CA SER A 260 -16.70 -0.70 -2.50
C SER A 260 -17.59 -0.90 -3.72
N ARG A 261 -17.68 -2.12 -4.23
CA ARG A 261 -18.72 -2.43 -5.22
C ARG A 261 -20.03 -2.29 -4.45
N GLY A 262 -20.73 -1.19 -4.68
CA GLY A 262 -22.09 -1.01 -4.20
C GLY A 262 -22.84 -2.27 -4.54
N THR A 263 -23.42 -2.93 -3.54
CA THR A 263 -24.44 -3.94 -3.76
C THR A 263 -25.55 -3.25 -4.56
N LEU A 264 -25.55 -3.50 -5.86
CA LEU A 264 -26.73 -3.25 -6.68
C LEU A 264 -27.82 -4.17 -6.12
N ASN A 265 -28.69 -3.61 -5.27
CA ASN A 265 -29.97 -4.23 -4.89
C ASN A 265 -30.93 -4.11 -6.06
#